data_6885e98e6bc79af6da9587f75fc69ad5
#
_entry.id   6885e98e6bc79af6da9587f75fc69ad5
#
_cell.length_a   1.000
_cell.length_b   1.000
_cell.length_c   1.000
_cell.angle_alpha   90.00
_cell.angle_beta   90.00
_cell.angle_gamma   90.00
#
_symmetry.space_group_name_H-M   'P 1'
#
loop_
_entity.id
_entity.type
_entity.pdbx_description
1 polymer ?
#
loop_
_entity_poly.entity_id
_entity_poly.type
_entity_poly.pdbx_seq_one_letter_code
_entity_poly.pdbx_strand_id
1 'polypeptide(L)'
;MHPTARDPTTSRSSEDGQRFIEIVEQARAGDKTAFDTLFQHYNARICAYLAHMVGDEEEGRDLAQETFLKAWQCLANLQNEACFDAWLYRIATNIAIDHLRRRKFRWSYLKTDENEGTPAYMSTAGPEERIAEMELIQQALAKVSLKYRTCLLLQLVANFSQREIATALKISEKSVSIYVSRGSEQFRLAYQRLSWTNESVSKEGDKAHDRIDPHALYRLGTQTSG
;
A
#
# COMPACT_ATOMS: atom_id res chain seq x y z
N MET A 1 36.24 -19.08 32.49
CA MET A 1 35.86 -19.19 31.06
C MET A 1 34.42 -19.65 30.99
N HIS A 2 33.48 -18.74 30.82
CA HIS A 2 32.05 -19.09 30.58
C HIS A 2 31.79 -19.10 29.08
N PRO A 3 31.17 -20.13 28.52
CA PRO A 3 30.74 -20.11 27.14
C PRO A 3 29.53 -19.18 27.02
N THR A 4 29.65 -18.14 26.22
CA THR A 4 28.54 -17.27 25.79
C THR A 4 27.51 -18.11 25.02
N ALA A 5 26.35 -18.29 25.61
CA ALA A 5 25.19 -18.88 24.94
C ALA A 5 24.82 -17.99 23.75
N ARG A 6 24.91 -18.53 22.55
CA ARG A 6 24.36 -17.90 21.33
C ARG A 6 22.83 -17.90 21.44
N ASP A 7 22.21 -16.72 21.39
CA ASP A 7 20.77 -16.57 21.35
C ASP A 7 20.19 -17.27 20.13
N PRO A 8 19.26 -18.23 20.30
CA PRO A 8 18.68 -19.00 19.19
C PRO A 8 17.76 -18.17 18.27
N THR A 9 17.40 -16.94 18.67
CA THR A 9 16.53 -16.03 17.91
C THR A 9 17.23 -15.38 16.71
N THR A 10 18.54 -15.13 16.82
CA THR A 10 19.35 -14.48 15.76
C THR A 10 19.65 -15.43 14.59
N SER A 11 19.73 -16.75 14.86
CA SER A 11 20.00 -17.75 13.82
C SER A 11 18.79 -18.03 12.93
N ARG A 12 17.57 -18.03 13.47
CA ARG A 12 16.33 -18.25 12.67
C ARG A 12 16.09 -17.15 11.64
N SER A 13 16.26 -15.89 12.03
CA SER A 13 16.05 -14.76 11.10
C SER A 13 17.09 -14.72 9.97
N SER A 14 18.30 -15.24 10.18
CA SER A 14 19.31 -15.35 9.11
C SER A 14 19.05 -16.53 8.16
N GLU A 15 18.56 -17.65 8.68
CA GLU A 15 18.18 -18.83 7.88
C GLU A 15 16.95 -18.53 7.01
N ASP A 16 15.93 -17.87 7.56
CA ASP A 16 14.75 -17.45 6.82
C ASP A 16 15.09 -16.46 5.71
N GLY A 17 15.98 -15.51 5.96
CA GLY A 17 16.49 -14.57 4.97
C GLY A 17 17.26 -15.25 3.84
N GLN A 18 18.12 -16.23 4.16
CA GLN A 18 18.87 -17.00 3.18
C GLN A 18 17.95 -17.86 2.30
N ARG A 19 16.99 -18.54 2.92
CA ARG A 19 15.98 -19.33 2.21
C ARG A 19 15.13 -18.49 1.25
N PHE A 20 14.80 -17.28 1.65
CA PHE A 20 14.08 -16.34 0.79
C PHE A 20 14.91 -15.96 -0.44
N ILE A 21 16.19 -15.65 -0.28
CA ILE A 21 17.10 -15.34 -1.39
C ILE A 21 17.17 -16.52 -2.36
N GLU A 22 17.29 -17.74 -1.88
CA GLU A 22 17.32 -18.96 -2.70
C GLU A 22 16.04 -19.11 -3.55
N ILE A 23 14.85 -18.84 -2.97
CA ILE A 23 13.58 -18.86 -3.71
C ILE A 23 13.58 -17.80 -4.82
N VAL A 24 14.06 -16.62 -4.55
CA VAL A 24 14.15 -15.55 -5.56
C VAL A 24 15.12 -15.92 -6.69
N GLU A 25 16.28 -16.55 -6.36
CA GLU A 25 17.24 -17.05 -7.35
C GLU A 25 16.65 -18.14 -8.25
N GLN A 26 15.94 -19.11 -7.67
CA GLN A 26 15.25 -20.17 -8.40
C GLN A 26 14.19 -19.59 -9.34
N ALA A 27 13.36 -18.69 -8.83
CA ALA A 27 12.35 -18.01 -9.65
C ALA A 27 12.98 -17.21 -10.79
N ARG A 28 14.11 -16.52 -10.54
CA ARG A 28 14.90 -15.80 -11.57
C ARG A 28 15.47 -16.73 -12.62
N ALA A 29 15.84 -17.96 -12.26
CA ALA A 29 16.28 -19.01 -13.18
C ALA A 29 15.12 -19.61 -14.01
N GLY A 30 13.87 -19.19 -13.76
CA GLY A 30 12.69 -19.62 -14.51
C GLY A 30 11.88 -20.73 -13.82
N ASP A 31 12.16 -21.03 -12.56
CA ASP A 31 11.34 -21.98 -11.77
C ASP A 31 9.99 -21.33 -11.41
N LYS A 32 8.93 -21.90 -12.01
CA LYS A 32 7.55 -21.46 -11.78
C LYS A 32 7.09 -21.72 -10.35
N THR A 33 7.48 -22.83 -9.75
CA THR A 33 7.08 -23.20 -8.38
C THR A 33 7.67 -22.22 -7.36
N ALA A 34 8.93 -21.82 -7.56
CA ALA A 34 9.56 -20.79 -6.75
C ALA A 34 8.83 -19.44 -6.91
N PHE A 35 8.45 -19.08 -8.14
CA PHE A 35 7.68 -17.84 -8.37
C PHE A 35 6.27 -17.92 -7.76
N ASP A 36 5.59 -19.04 -7.82
CA ASP A 36 4.30 -19.25 -7.16
C ASP A 36 4.40 -19.06 -5.64
N THR A 37 5.52 -19.48 -5.04
CA THR A 37 5.79 -19.25 -3.62
C THR A 37 5.93 -17.76 -3.32
N LEU A 38 6.63 -17.01 -4.16
CA LEU A 38 6.73 -15.54 -4.05
C LEU A 38 5.36 -14.88 -4.25
N PHE A 39 4.60 -15.32 -5.25
CA PHE A 39 3.24 -14.83 -5.49
C PHE A 39 2.35 -15.00 -4.25
N GLN A 40 2.30 -16.21 -3.68
CA GLN A 40 1.50 -16.48 -2.48
C GLN A 40 1.92 -15.60 -1.30
N HIS A 41 3.22 -15.36 -1.14
CA HIS A 41 3.75 -14.53 -0.06
C HIS A 41 3.38 -13.04 -0.18
N TYR A 42 3.37 -12.51 -1.42
CA TYR A 42 3.20 -11.06 -1.65
C TYR A 42 1.81 -10.65 -2.11
N ASN A 43 1.00 -11.55 -2.67
CA ASN A 43 -0.24 -11.21 -3.35
C ASN A 43 -1.18 -10.37 -2.49
N ALA A 44 -1.47 -10.81 -1.26
CA ALA A 44 -2.37 -10.08 -0.37
C ALA A 44 -1.87 -8.65 -0.06
N ARG A 45 -0.56 -8.49 0.19
CA ARG A 45 0.05 -7.19 0.49
C ARG A 45 0.06 -6.26 -0.73
N ILE A 46 0.36 -6.79 -1.91
CA ILE A 46 0.35 -6.01 -3.16
C ILE A 46 -1.07 -5.59 -3.52
N CYS A 47 -2.07 -6.48 -3.39
CA CYS A 47 -3.47 -6.13 -3.57
C CYS A 47 -3.91 -5.00 -2.63
N ALA A 48 -3.63 -5.13 -1.33
CA ALA A 48 -3.97 -4.10 -0.35
C ALA A 48 -3.28 -2.76 -0.65
N TYR A 49 -1.98 -2.79 -0.96
CA TYR A 49 -1.22 -1.59 -1.33
C TYR A 49 -1.83 -0.90 -2.55
N LEU A 50 -2.13 -1.65 -3.61
CA LEU A 50 -2.67 -1.11 -4.85
C LEU A 50 -4.11 -0.61 -4.66
N ALA A 51 -4.96 -1.33 -3.93
CA ALA A 51 -6.31 -0.88 -3.59
C ALA A 51 -6.28 0.48 -2.87
N HIS A 52 -5.39 0.65 -1.88
CA HIS A 52 -5.21 1.94 -1.21
C HIS A 52 -4.60 3.03 -2.11
N MET A 53 -3.76 2.64 -3.09
CA MET A 53 -3.21 3.58 -4.06
C MET A 53 -4.25 4.13 -5.03
N VAL A 54 -5.16 3.29 -5.52
CA VAL A 54 -6.13 3.69 -6.56
C VAL A 54 -7.50 4.05 -5.98
N GLY A 55 -7.81 3.57 -4.76
CA GLY A 55 -9.07 3.82 -4.07
C GLY A 55 -10.18 2.84 -4.46
N ASP A 56 -9.85 1.67 -4.99
CA ASP A 56 -10.79 0.65 -5.43
C ASP A 56 -10.15 -0.73 -5.28
N GLU A 57 -10.88 -1.70 -4.68
CA GLU A 57 -10.37 -3.05 -4.42
C GLU A 57 -10.29 -3.90 -5.68
N GLU A 58 -11.24 -3.77 -6.59
CA GLU A 58 -11.27 -4.52 -7.84
C GLU A 58 -10.17 -4.05 -8.78
N GLU A 59 -10.06 -2.72 -8.99
CA GLU A 59 -8.92 -2.13 -9.71
C GLU A 59 -7.59 -2.52 -9.06
N GLY A 60 -7.49 -2.50 -7.73
CA GLY A 60 -6.30 -2.90 -6.99
C GLY A 60 -5.89 -4.35 -7.24
N ARG A 61 -6.87 -5.25 -7.33
CA ARG A 61 -6.66 -6.67 -7.63
C ARG A 61 -6.19 -6.90 -9.07
N ASP A 62 -6.77 -6.18 -10.01
CA ASP A 62 -6.37 -6.24 -11.42
C ASP A 62 -4.94 -5.72 -11.62
N LEU A 63 -4.60 -4.59 -10.99
CA LEU A 63 -3.25 -4.05 -11.02
C LEU A 63 -2.22 -4.95 -10.32
N ALA A 64 -2.64 -5.73 -9.31
CA ALA A 64 -1.78 -6.73 -8.68
C ALA A 64 -1.45 -7.86 -9.66
N GLN A 65 -2.42 -8.35 -10.42
CA GLN A 65 -2.18 -9.35 -11.47
C GLN A 65 -1.21 -8.79 -12.54
N GLU A 66 -1.41 -7.55 -13.00
CA GLU A 66 -0.50 -6.89 -13.94
C GLU A 66 0.90 -6.76 -13.34
N THR A 67 1.00 -6.46 -12.04
CA THR A 67 2.27 -6.35 -11.32
C THR A 67 3.03 -7.68 -11.33
N PHE A 68 2.39 -8.79 -10.98
CA PHE A 68 3.04 -10.10 -10.96
C PHE A 68 3.39 -10.60 -12.36
N LEU A 69 2.54 -10.35 -13.35
CA LEU A 69 2.87 -10.66 -14.75
C LEU A 69 4.11 -9.89 -15.20
N LYS A 70 4.18 -8.60 -14.89
CA LYS A 70 5.34 -7.76 -15.20
C LYS A 70 6.57 -8.19 -14.42
N ALA A 71 6.39 -8.54 -13.14
CA ALA A 71 7.48 -9.06 -12.31
C ALA A 71 8.07 -10.34 -12.91
N TRP A 72 7.25 -11.31 -13.28
CA TRP A 72 7.70 -12.53 -13.95
C TRP A 72 8.50 -12.26 -15.23
N GLN A 73 8.00 -11.38 -16.09
CA GLN A 73 8.66 -11.01 -17.35
C GLN A 73 10.01 -10.31 -17.15
N CYS A 74 10.17 -9.57 -16.05
CA CYS A 74 11.36 -8.75 -15.79
C CYS A 74 12.27 -9.32 -14.71
N LEU A 75 11.93 -10.48 -14.09
CA LEU A 75 12.65 -11.04 -12.96
C LEU A 75 14.12 -11.37 -13.28
N ALA A 76 14.40 -11.80 -14.52
CA ALA A 76 15.76 -12.02 -14.99
C ALA A 76 16.66 -10.78 -14.91
N ASN A 77 16.07 -9.57 -14.89
CA ASN A 77 16.80 -8.31 -14.78
C ASN A 77 17.03 -7.85 -13.32
N LEU A 78 16.56 -8.63 -12.34
CA LEU A 78 16.82 -8.35 -10.92
C LEU A 78 18.32 -8.55 -10.64
N GLN A 79 18.99 -7.50 -10.18
CA GLN A 79 20.44 -7.52 -9.93
C GLN A 79 20.80 -8.00 -8.53
N ASN A 80 19.89 -7.88 -7.57
CA ASN A 80 20.11 -8.24 -6.18
C ASN A 80 18.84 -8.82 -5.59
N GLU A 81 18.86 -10.08 -5.26
CA GLU A 81 17.75 -10.86 -4.73
C GLU A 81 17.28 -10.34 -3.37
N ALA A 82 18.19 -9.86 -2.54
CA ALA A 82 17.86 -9.23 -1.26
C ALA A 82 17.03 -7.94 -1.40
N CYS A 83 16.95 -7.37 -2.61
CA CYS A 83 16.15 -6.18 -2.91
C CYS A 83 14.84 -6.51 -3.63
N PHE A 84 14.42 -7.79 -3.65
CA PHE A 84 13.20 -8.23 -4.35
C PHE A 84 11.96 -7.45 -3.91
N ASP A 85 11.77 -7.25 -2.61
CA ASP A 85 10.65 -6.49 -2.05
C ASP A 85 10.58 -5.08 -2.65
N ALA A 86 11.66 -4.32 -2.51
CA ALA A 86 11.73 -2.96 -3.04
C ALA A 86 11.53 -2.90 -4.55
N TRP A 87 12.03 -3.90 -5.27
CA TRP A 87 11.89 -4.03 -6.71
C TRP A 87 10.43 -4.34 -7.11
N LEU A 88 9.77 -5.28 -6.43
CA LEU A 88 8.37 -5.65 -6.68
C LEU A 88 7.43 -4.46 -6.40
N TYR A 89 7.58 -3.81 -5.25
CA TYR A 89 6.78 -2.62 -4.92
C TYR A 89 7.06 -1.44 -5.85
N ARG A 90 8.24 -1.32 -6.42
CA ARG A 90 8.53 -0.33 -7.47
C ARG A 90 7.72 -0.62 -8.73
N ILE A 91 7.60 -1.88 -9.15
CA ILE A 91 6.76 -2.27 -10.29
C ILE A 91 5.31 -1.91 -9.98
N ALA A 92 4.77 -2.33 -8.84
CA ALA A 92 3.41 -2.03 -8.41
C ALA A 92 3.13 -0.52 -8.37
N THR A 93 4.04 0.26 -7.80
CA THR A 93 3.92 1.72 -7.74
C THR A 93 3.85 2.35 -9.12
N ASN A 94 4.72 1.94 -10.05
CA ASN A 94 4.73 2.47 -11.41
C ASN A 94 3.42 2.16 -12.14
N ILE A 95 2.93 0.93 -12.04
CA ILE A 95 1.65 0.51 -12.61
C ILE A 95 0.50 1.34 -12.05
N ALA A 96 0.43 1.53 -10.72
CA ALA A 96 -0.59 2.35 -10.08
C ALA A 96 -0.53 3.82 -10.53
N ILE A 97 0.68 4.42 -10.60
CA ILE A 97 0.86 5.80 -11.06
C ILE A 97 0.41 5.95 -12.51
N ASP A 98 0.78 5.02 -13.39
CA ASP A 98 0.40 5.06 -14.81
C ASP A 98 -1.11 4.85 -14.98
N HIS A 99 -1.74 3.98 -14.18
CA HIS A 99 -3.18 3.79 -14.14
C HIS A 99 -3.90 5.09 -13.73
N LEU A 100 -3.49 5.71 -12.62
CA LEU A 100 -4.08 6.96 -12.13
C LEU A 100 -3.88 8.11 -13.13
N ARG A 101 -2.73 8.17 -13.79
CA ARG A 101 -2.46 9.18 -14.83
C ARG A 101 -3.37 8.99 -16.03
N ARG A 102 -3.55 7.75 -16.52
CA ARG A 102 -4.48 7.41 -17.61
C ARG A 102 -5.94 7.71 -17.22
N ARG A 103 -6.35 7.39 -15.97
CA ARG A 103 -7.68 7.70 -15.44
C ARG A 103 -7.93 9.22 -15.44
N LYS A 104 -7.00 10.02 -14.93
CA LYS A 104 -7.09 11.48 -14.94
C LYS A 104 -7.21 12.03 -16.36
N PHE A 105 -6.44 11.51 -17.29
CA PHE A 105 -6.48 11.93 -18.70
C PHE A 105 -7.84 11.62 -19.33
N ARG A 106 -8.38 10.40 -19.18
CA ARG A 106 -9.73 10.05 -19.65
C ARG A 106 -10.80 11.00 -19.11
N TRP A 107 -10.77 11.30 -17.81
CA TRP A 107 -11.73 12.23 -17.19
C TRP A 107 -11.57 13.65 -17.72
N SER A 108 -10.38 14.09 -18.08
CA SER A 108 -10.16 15.41 -18.68
C SER A 108 -10.80 15.53 -20.06
N TYR A 109 -10.85 14.46 -20.85
CA TYR A 109 -11.52 14.42 -22.14
C TYR A 109 -13.04 14.27 -22.03
N LEU A 110 -13.53 13.60 -21.00
CA LEU A 110 -14.96 13.41 -20.77
C LEU A 110 -15.64 14.61 -20.07
N LYS A 111 -14.87 15.51 -19.46
CA LYS A 111 -15.37 16.76 -18.85
C LYS A 111 -15.66 17.85 -19.89
N THR A 112 -16.35 17.52 -20.99
CA THR A 112 -16.95 18.56 -21.84
C THR A 112 -18.37 18.88 -21.39
N ASP A 113 -18.99 18.11 -20.49
CA ASP A 113 -20.29 18.41 -19.89
C ASP A 113 -20.36 17.92 -18.43
N GLU A 114 -20.55 18.89 -17.55
CA GLU A 114 -21.14 18.86 -16.21
C GLU A 114 -20.65 17.87 -15.13
N ASN A 115 -20.36 18.48 -14.00
CA ASN A 115 -20.30 18.01 -12.60
C ASN A 115 -19.06 17.28 -12.11
N GLU A 116 -18.52 17.92 -11.06
CA GLU A 116 -17.56 17.39 -10.11
C GLU A 116 -18.11 16.16 -9.38
N GLY A 117 -17.91 14.98 -9.98
CA GLY A 117 -18.10 13.70 -9.33
C GLY A 117 -16.72 13.07 -9.08
N THR A 118 -16.22 13.09 -7.85
CA THR A 118 -15.29 12.06 -7.41
C THR A 118 -15.94 10.72 -7.66
N PRO A 119 -15.25 9.72 -8.26
CA PRO A 119 -15.84 8.39 -8.42
C PRO A 119 -16.28 7.89 -7.05
N ALA A 120 -17.59 7.61 -6.91
CA ALA A 120 -18.12 7.00 -5.72
C ALA A 120 -17.53 5.60 -5.61
N TYR A 121 -16.91 5.31 -4.48
CA TYR A 121 -16.51 3.98 -4.09
C TYR A 121 -17.78 3.15 -3.92
N MET A 122 -17.95 2.11 -4.74
CA MET A 122 -19.04 1.15 -4.56
C MET A 122 -18.53 0.03 -3.66
N SER A 123 -18.88 0.08 -2.38
CA SER A 123 -18.56 -0.95 -1.40
C SER A 123 -19.54 -2.11 -1.49
N THR A 124 -19.02 -3.32 -1.50
CA THR A 124 -19.80 -4.56 -1.37
C THR A 124 -19.86 -4.98 0.10
N ALA A 125 -21.05 -5.35 0.55
CA ALA A 125 -21.50 -5.57 1.92
C ALA A 125 -20.55 -6.29 2.90
N GLY A 126 -20.35 -5.66 4.05
CA GLY A 126 -19.82 -6.18 5.32
C GLY A 126 -20.41 -5.41 6.50
N PRO A 127 -20.09 -5.66 7.77
CA PRO A 127 -20.71 -4.95 8.88
C PRO A 127 -20.53 -3.44 8.72
N GLU A 128 -21.65 -2.74 8.69
CA GLU A 128 -21.83 -1.36 8.22
C GLU A 128 -20.81 -0.34 8.78
N GLU A 129 -20.43 -0.45 10.03
CA GLU A 129 -19.46 0.48 10.66
C GLU A 129 -18.03 0.32 10.13
N ARG A 130 -17.59 -0.92 9.87
CA ARG A 130 -16.24 -1.19 9.35
C ARG A 130 -16.11 -0.74 7.90
N ILE A 131 -17.18 -0.84 7.13
CA ILE A 131 -17.23 -0.39 5.76
C ILE A 131 -17.16 1.14 5.72
N ALA A 132 -17.95 1.82 6.53
CA ALA A 132 -17.95 3.27 6.62
C ALA A 132 -16.56 3.83 7.02
N GLU A 133 -15.87 3.19 7.98
CA GLU A 133 -14.51 3.58 8.36
C GLU A 133 -13.51 3.36 7.21
N MET A 134 -13.61 2.23 6.49
CA MET A 134 -12.74 1.93 5.36
C MET A 134 -12.95 2.93 4.21
N GLU A 135 -14.20 3.25 3.89
CA GLU A 135 -14.55 4.26 2.90
C GLU A 135 -13.98 5.63 3.28
N LEU A 136 -14.10 6.01 4.54
CA LEU A 136 -13.57 7.27 5.06
C LEU A 136 -12.05 7.33 4.92
N ILE A 137 -11.34 6.24 5.22
CA ILE A 137 -9.89 6.12 5.04
C ILE A 137 -9.53 6.27 3.56
N GLN A 138 -10.22 5.58 2.66
CA GLN A 138 -9.98 5.65 1.22
C GLN A 138 -10.23 7.07 0.68
N GLN A 139 -11.32 7.70 1.09
CA GLN A 139 -11.62 9.09 0.71
C GLN A 139 -10.54 10.06 1.24
N ALA A 140 -10.06 9.88 2.46
CA ALA A 140 -8.98 10.68 3.04
C ALA A 140 -7.66 10.47 2.28
N LEU A 141 -7.29 9.22 1.95
CA LEU A 141 -6.12 8.89 1.15
C LEU A 141 -6.20 9.52 -0.25
N ALA A 142 -7.37 9.56 -0.87
CA ALA A 142 -7.56 10.19 -2.17
C ALA A 142 -7.26 11.71 -2.17
N LYS A 143 -7.37 12.39 -1.01
CA LYS A 143 -7.02 13.81 -0.85
C LYS A 143 -5.52 14.03 -0.62
N VAL A 144 -4.76 12.99 -0.30
CA VAL A 144 -3.30 13.08 -0.15
C VAL A 144 -2.64 13.10 -1.54
N SER A 145 -1.70 14.03 -1.75
CA SER A 145 -0.99 14.10 -3.04
C SER A 145 -0.25 12.80 -3.33
N LEU A 146 -0.25 12.36 -4.60
CA LEU A 146 0.20 11.02 -5.02
C LEU A 146 1.59 10.65 -4.48
N LYS A 147 2.58 11.56 -4.58
CA LYS A 147 3.94 11.31 -4.08
C LYS A 147 4.01 11.08 -2.57
N TYR A 148 3.19 11.76 -1.79
CA TYR A 148 3.14 11.61 -0.34
C TYR A 148 2.37 10.34 0.05
N ARG A 149 1.24 10.08 -0.64
CA ARG A 149 0.45 8.86 -0.47
C ARG A 149 1.29 7.61 -0.75
N THR A 150 2.08 7.60 -1.83
CA THR A 150 2.99 6.50 -2.15
C THR A 150 3.96 6.20 -1.02
N CYS A 151 4.69 7.21 -0.51
CA CYS A 151 5.63 7.01 0.60
C CYS A 151 4.92 6.56 1.88
N LEU A 152 3.76 7.14 2.19
CA LEU A 152 2.97 6.80 3.35
C LEU A 152 2.50 5.33 3.31
N LEU A 153 1.96 4.87 2.18
CA LEU A 153 1.48 3.50 2.01
C LEU A 153 2.63 2.48 2.00
N LEU A 154 3.78 2.80 1.41
CA LEU A 154 4.96 1.94 1.49
C LEU A 154 5.43 1.77 2.94
N GLN A 155 5.35 2.80 3.76
CA GLN A 155 5.69 2.69 5.18
C GLN A 155 4.64 1.91 5.98
N LEU A 156 3.34 2.18 5.78
CA LEU A 156 2.28 1.66 6.64
C LEU A 156 1.75 0.28 6.20
N VAL A 157 1.65 0.04 4.89
CA VAL A 157 1.09 -1.20 4.32
C VAL A 157 2.20 -2.20 4.00
N ALA A 158 3.30 -1.73 3.40
CA ALA A 158 4.43 -2.57 3.06
C ALA A 158 5.44 -2.74 4.21
N ASN A 159 5.30 -1.99 5.31
CA ASN A 159 6.23 -1.95 6.45
C ASN A 159 7.68 -1.60 6.08
N PHE A 160 7.87 -0.81 5.01
CA PHE A 160 9.20 -0.42 4.58
C PHE A 160 9.79 0.66 5.50
N SER A 161 11.07 0.51 5.82
CA SER A 161 11.88 1.56 6.41
C SER A 161 12.07 2.72 5.41
N GLN A 162 12.42 3.90 5.91
CA GLN A 162 12.70 5.07 5.04
C GLN A 162 13.79 4.78 4.00
N ARG A 163 14.78 3.96 4.35
CA ARG A 163 15.87 3.53 3.46
C ARG A 163 15.37 2.63 2.33
N GLU A 164 14.49 1.68 2.63
CA GLU A 164 13.90 0.80 1.62
C GLU A 164 12.98 1.58 0.68
N ILE A 165 12.17 2.51 1.19
CA ILE A 165 11.35 3.41 0.38
C ILE A 165 12.24 4.27 -0.53
N ALA A 166 13.33 4.82 0.00
CA ALA A 166 14.29 5.61 -0.77
C ALA A 166 14.88 4.80 -1.93
N THR A 167 15.24 3.54 -1.67
CA THR A 167 15.74 2.59 -2.67
C THR A 167 14.67 2.24 -3.71
N ALA A 168 13.46 1.90 -3.27
CA ALA A 168 12.35 1.52 -4.15
C ALA A 168 11.94 2.66 -5.09
N LEU A 169 11.85 3.89 -4.58
CA LEU A 169 11.43 5.07 -5.33
C LEU A 169 12.57 5.85 -5.99
N LYS A 170 13.84 5.47 -5.74
CA LYS A 170 15.06 6.16 -6.21
C LYS A 170 15.09 7.65 -5.81
N ILE A 171 14.78 7.94 -4.55
CA ILE A 171 14.84 9.28 -3.94
C ILE A 171 15.72 9.25 -2.68
N SER A 172 16.05 10.41 -2.12
CA SER A 172 16.83 10.46 -0.86
C SER A 172 15.98 10.09 0.35
N GLU A 173 16.59 9.47 1.37
CA GLU A 173 15.92 9.18 2.66
C GLU A 173 15.34 10.45 3.30
N LYS A 174 16.06 11.58 3.18
CA LYS A 174 15.56 12.89 3.64
C LYS A 174 14.25 13.28 2.94
N SER A 175 14.14 13.00 1.64
CA SER A 175 12.89 13.24 0.88
C SER A 175 11.77 12.33 1.35
N VAL A 176 12.07 11.06 1.65
CA VAL A 176 11.09 10.10 2.19
C VAL A 176 10.53 10.59 3.51
N SER A 177 11.41 10.98 4.45
CA SER A 177 10.99 11.51 5.76
C SER A 177 10.02 12.70 5.61
N ILE A 178 10.36 13.65 4.73
CA ILE A 178 9.51 14.81 4.46
C ILE A 178 8.17 14.37 3.81
N TYR A 179 8.20 13.43 2.87
CA TYR A 179 6.99 12.99 2.16
C TYR A 179 6.05 12.20 3.06
N VAL A 180 6.58 11.35 3.93
CA VAL A 180 5.80 10.64 4.95
C VAL A 180 5.16 11.62 5.92
N SER A 181 5.95 12.56 6.47
CA SER A 181 5.43 13.56 7.41
C SER A 181 4.31 14.40 6.78
N ARG A 182 4.51 14.90 5.56
CA ARG A 182 3.49 15.68 4.84
C ARG A 182 2.29 14.83 4.44
N GLY A 183 2.51 13.56 4.10
CA GLY A 183 1.45 12.61 3.79
C GLY A 183 0.56 12.35 4.99
N SER A 184 1.16 12.08 6.15
CA SER A 184 0.43 11.91 7.42
C SER A 184 -0.37 13.14 7.79
N GLU A 185 0.19 14.33 7.62
CA GLU A 185 -0.50 15.59 7.91
C GLU A 185 -1.68 15.81 6.96
N GLN A 186 -1.49 15.62 5.65
CA GLN A 186 -2.58 15.75 4.67
C GLN A 186 -3.69 14.73 4.92
N PHE A 187 -3.33 13.48 5.23
CA PHE A 187 -4.28 12.44 5.57
C PHE A 187 -5.08 12.81 6.82
N ARG A 188 -4.41 13.19 7.90
CA ARG A 188 -5.04 13.59 9.16
C ARG A 188 -6.07 14.71 8.95
N LEU A 189 -5.69 15.76 8.23
CA LEU A 189 -6.59 16.89 7.94
C LEU A 189 -7.78 16.48 7.07
N ALA A 190 -7.54 15.62 6.07
CA ALA A 190 -8.61 15.12 5.21
C ALA A 190 -9.57 14.22 5.98
N TYR A 191 -9.05 13.30 6.78
CA TYR A 191 -9.83 12.38 7.62
C TYR A 191 -10.71 13.14 8.62
N GLN A 192 -10.14 14.14 9.32
CA GLN A 192 -10.89 14.97 10.26
C GLN A 192 -12.04 15.73 9.59
N ARG A 193 -11.82 16.29 8.40
CA ARG A 193 -12.88 17.00 7.66
C ARG A 193 -14.01 16.07 7.24
N LEU A 194 -13.68 14.89 6.74
CA LEU A 194 -14.65 13.92 6.28
C LEU A 194 -15.45 13.31 7.44
N SER A 195 -14.80 12.95 8.57
CA SER A 195 -15.47 12.44 9.76
C SER A 195 -16.44 13.47 10.35
N TRP A 196 -16.02 14.74 10.41
CA TRP A 196 -16.91 15.83 10.86
C TRP A 196 -18.15 15.99 9.97
N THR A 197 -17.99 15.86 8.65
CA THR A 197 -19.10 15.97 7.70
C THR A 197 -20.08 14.80 7.87
N ASN A 198 -19.58 13.57 8.04
CA ASN A 198 -20.43 12.39 8.29
C ASN A 198 -21.15 12.47 9.63
N GLU A 199 -20.51 12.95 10.69
CA GLU A 199 -21.14 13.14 11.99
C GLU A 199 -22.20 14.25 11.99
N SER A 200 -22.03 15.31 11.21
CA SER A 200 -23.02 16.38 11.11
C SER A 200 -24.28 15.93 10.36
N VAL A 201 -24.15 15.02 9.41
CA VAL A 201 -25.29 14.38 8.71
C VAL A 201 -26.00 13.37 9.61
N SER A 202 -25.26 12.64 10.47
CA SER A 202 -25.83 11.70 11.44
C SER A 202 -26.47 12.40 12.66
N LYS A 203 -26.05 13.63 12.97
CA LYS A 203 -26.48 14.40 14.17
C LYS A 203 -27.77 15.19 14.00
N GLU A 204 -28.48 15.07 12.89
CA GLU A 204 -29.92 15.39 12.91
C GLU A 204 -30.74 14.33 13.66
N GLY A 205 -30.11 13.21 14.09
CA GLY A 205 -30.75 12.07 14.77
C GLY A 205 -30.25 11.68 16.15
N ASP A 206 -29.03 12.00 16.62
CA ASP A 206 -28.65 11.75 18.03
C ASP A 206 -27.33 12.41 18.45
N LYS A 207 -27.30 12.88 19.69
CA LYS A 207 -26.10 13.51 20.31
C LYS A 207 -25.29 12.44 21.00
N ALA A 208 -24.03 12.22 20.62
CA ALA A 208 -22.92 12.04 21.56
C ALA A 208 -21.65 11.43 20.98
N HIS A 209 -20.60 12.05 21.28
CA HIS A 209 -19.30 11.60 21.82
C HIS A 209 -18.10 11.61 20.89
N ASP A 210 -17.26 12.53 21.29
CA ASP A 210 -15.87 12.84 20.93
C ASP A 210 -14.93 11.63 21.18
N ARG A 211 -14.22 11.17 20.12
CA ARG A 211 -12.86 10.62 20.22
C ARG A 211 -12.26 10.41 18.83
N ILE A 212 -11.32 11.28 18.47
CA ILE A 212 -10.42 11.09 17.33
C ILE A 212 -9.49 9.91 17.66
N ASP A 213 -9.55 8.83 16.89
CA ASP A 213 -8.59 7.73 16.99
C ASP A 213 -7.31 8.08 16.21
N PRO A 214 -6.20 8.43 16.89
CA PRO A 214 -4.93 8.73 16.23
C PRO A 214 -4.30 7.50 15.56
N HIS A 215 -4.85 6.29 15.79
CA HIS A 215 -4.34 5.03 15.27
C HIS A 215 -5.06 4.53 14.02
N ALA A 216 -5.98 5.29 13.42
CA ALA A 216 -6.69 4.88 12.20
C ALA A 216 -5.73 4.46 11.07
N LEU A 217 -4.58 5.12 10.95
CA LEU A 217 -3.54 4.77 9.97
C LEU A 217 -2.87 3.40 10.24
N TYR A 218 -2.75 2.98 11.51
CA TYR A 218 -2.12 1.70 11.87
C TYR A 218 -3.00 0.49 11.53
N ARG A 219 -4.32 0.68 11.39
CA ARG A 219 -5.25 -0.40 11.01
C ARG A 219 -5.09 -0.86 9.56
N LEU A 220 -4.48 -0.03 8.69
CA LEU A 220 -4.18 -0.40 7.31
C LEU A 220 -3.18 -1.57 7.21
N GLY A 221 -2.27 -1.69 8.19
CA GLY A 221 -1.22 -2.74 8.21
C GLY A 221 -1.64 -4.08 8.82
N THR A 222 -2.74 -4.13 9.60
CA THR A 222 -3.09 -5.34 10.38
C THR A 222 -4.03 -6.30 9.67
N GLN A 223 -4.58 -5.95 8.51
CA GLN A 223 -5.55 -6.79 7.78
C GLN A 223 -4.91 -7.81 6.81
N THR A 224 -3.57 -7.88 6.75
CA THR A 224 -2.87 -8.83 5.86
C THR A 224 -2.43 -10.13 6.55
N SER A 225 -2.85 -10.37 7.81
CA SER A 225 -2.50 -11.57 8.57
C SER A 225 -3.78 -12.25 9.09
N GLY A 226 -4.46 -12.97 8.21
CA GLY A 226 -5.55 -13.86 8.52
C GLY A 226 -5.76 -14.86 7.41
#